data_bd32b947a75dc3385b08452f2fbd2df3
#
_entry.id   bd32b947a75dc3385b08452f2fbd2df3
#
_cell.length_a   1.000
_cell.length_b   1.000
_cell.length_c   1.000
_cell.angle_alpha   90.00
_cell.angle_beta   90.00
_cell.angle_gamma   90.00
#
_symmetry.space_group_name_H-M   'P 1'
#
loop_
_entity.id
_entity.type
_entity.pdbx_description
1 polymer ?
#
loop_
_entity_poly.entity_id
_entity_poly.type
_entity_poly.pdbx_seq_one_letter_code
_entity_poly.pdbx_strand_id
1 'polypeptide(L)'
;MTLTFAWAGAVATAGTAQADGCYTWSGTLSQGSSGAAVTQLQIRVAGHAGNGAVLAIDGAYGPATAAAVKRFQSAYGLAADGVAGPATFNKIYELQDDDCTPIHFTYAELNNCNSDWSGGAVSAATAKSNALRTMWKLEAMRHAMGDQPLRVTSGFRSVACNNAVGGASSSRHLYGDAADIGSGPHTLCSLAQNARNHGFNGILGPGYPGHDDHAHVDHRSGRFWSAPSCGI
;
A
#
# COMPACT_ATOMS: atom_id res chain seq x y z
N MET A 1 47.44 18.92 41.66
CA MET A 1 46.04 18.57 41.93
C MET A 1 45.24 18.80 40.62
N THR A 2 45.20 17.77 39.80
CA THR A 2 44.61 17.83 38.46
C THR A 2 43.21 17.24 38.53
N LEU A 3 42.16 18.08 38.30
CA LEU A 3 40.79 17.63 38.21
C LEU A 3 40.51 17.13 36.79
N THR A 4 40.22 15.85 36.66
CA THR A 4 39.69 15.22 35.46
C THR A 4 38.15 15.32 35.46
N PHE A 5 37.58 16.08 34.52
CA PHE A 5 36.13 16.09 34.28
C PHE A 5 35.80 14.89 33.39
N ALA A 6 35.04 13.93 33.92
CA ALA A 6 34.42 12.86 33.14
C ALA A 6 33.11 13.40 32.49
N TRP A 7 33.08 13.41 31.17
CA TRP A 7 31.86 13.64 30.40
C TRP A 7 31.05 12.35 30.37
N ALA A 8 29.93 12.30 31.08
CA ALA A 8 28.96 11.25 30.91
C ALA A 8 28.10 11.62 29.68
N GLY A 9 28.35 10.95 28.56
CA GLY A 9 27.50 11.04 27.37
C GLY A 9 26.15 10.37 27.65
N ALA A 10 25.07 11.15 27.73
CA ALA A 10 23.73 10.62 27.72
C ALA A 10 23.43 10.09 26.31
N VAL A 11 23.37 8.77 26.15
CA VAL A 11 22.82 8.14 24.95
C VAL A 11 21.30 8.37 25.01
N ALA A 12 20.81 9.34 24.24
CA ALA A 12 19.39 9.48 24.00
C ALA A 12 18.95 8.25 23.20
N THR A 13 18.25 7.33 23.86
CA THR A 13 17.46 6.32 23.16
C THR A 13 16.36 7.07 22.43
N ALA A 14 16.44 7.14 21.10
CA ALA A 14 15.32 7.57 20.28
C ALA A 14 14.16 6.61 20.59
N GLY A 15 13.21 7.08 21.36
CA GLY A 15 11.94 6.39 21.56
C GLY A 15 11.29 6.29 20.18
N THR A 16 11.02 5.07 19.72
CA THR A 16 10.21 4.84 18.55
C THR A 16 8.86 5.50 18.81
N ALA A 17 8.55 6.56 18.05
CA ALA A 17 7.21 7.12 18.04
C ALA A 17 6.27 6.01 17.56
N GLN A 18 5.42 5.55 18.44
CA GLN A 18 4.44 4.51 18.15
C GLN A 18 3.19 5.23 17.66
N ALA A 19 2.77 4.91 16.43
CA ALA A 19 1.56 5.47 15.86
C ALA A 19 0.36 5.09 16.74
N ASP A 20 -0.34 6.09 17.29
CA ASP A 20 -1.47 5.90 18.18
C ASP A 20 -2.61 5.18 17.43
N GLY A 21 -2.90 3.93 17.84
CA GLY A 21 -3.98 3.11 17.31
C GLY A 21 -3.60 2.13 16.20
N CYS A 22 -2.37 2.14 15.70
CA CYS A 22 -1.91 1.18 14.70
C CYS A 22 -1.40 -0.11 15.33
N TYR A 23 -1.38 -1.18 14.53
CA TYR A 23 -0.98 -2.48 15.02
C TYR A 23 0.49 -2.51 15.43
N THR A 24 0.75 -3.01 16.64
CA THR A 24 2.09 -3.20 17.19
C THR A 24 2.42 -4.68 17.27
N TRP A 25 3.56 -5.07 16.73
CA TRP A 25 4.03 -6.44 16.81
C TRP A 25 4.89 -6.67 18.04
N SER A 26 4.57 -7.74 18.78
CA SER A 26 5.41 -8.29 19.85
C SER A 26 5.96 -9.63 19.39
N GLY A 27 7.26 -9.74 19.21
CA GLY A 27 7.90 -11.00 18.79
C GLY A 27 8.17 -11.06 17.28
N THR A 28 8.28 -12.28 16.76
CA THR A 28 8.70 -12.55 15.38
C THR A 28 7.63 -13.37 14.66
N LEU A 29 7.40 -13.09 13.39
CA LEU A 29 6.52 -13.85 12.51
C LEU A 29 7.32 -14.54 11.41
N SER A 30 7.02 -15.82 11.15
CA SER A 30 7.66 -16.64 10.13
C SER A 30 6.66 -17.62 9.54
N GLN A 31 7.07 -18.44 8.59
CA GLN A 31 6.22 -19.49 8.04
C GLN A 31 5.63 -20.37 9.17
N GLY A 32 4.32 -20.59 9.11
CA GLY A 32 3.54 -21.27 10.14
C GLY A 32 2.87 -20.33 11.15
N SER A 33 3.29 -19.08 11.27
CA SER A 33 2.58 -18.08 12.08
C SER A 33 1.19 -17.80 11.50
N SER A 34 0.21 -17.43 12.33
CA SER A 34 -1.15 -17.12 11.89
C SER A 34 -1.84 -16.10 12.79
N GLY A 35 -2.97 -15.56 12.32
CA GLY A 35 -3.84 -14.64 13.05
C GLY A 35 -3.65 -13.17 12.69
N ALA A 36 -4.19 -12.28 13.53
CA ALA A 36 -4.28 -10.84 13.27
C ALA A 36 -2.91 -10.19 12.99
N ALA A 37 -1.87 -10.59 13.71
CA ALA A 37 -0.51 -10.10 13.50
C ALA A 37 0.00 -10.36 12.07
N VAL A 38 -0.31 -11.53 11.51
CA VAL A 38 0.03 -11.89 10.13
C VAL A 38 -0.82 -11.10 9.13
N THR A 39 -2.12 -10.96 9.39
CA THR A 39 -3.02 -10.14 8.55
C THR A 39 -2.48 -8.70 8.43
N GLN A 40 -2.09 -8.10 9.54
CA GLN A 40 -1.56 -6.74 9.56
C GLN A 40 -0.22 -6.62 8.84
N LEU A 41 0.65 -7.62 8.96
CA LEU A 41 1.89 -7.69 8.18
C LEU A 41 1.61 -7.83 6.69
N GLN A 42 0.69 -8.73 6.31
CA GLN A 42 0.32 -8.95 4.90
C GLN A 42 -0.18 -7.67 4.24
N ILE A 43 -0.95 -6.83 4.95
CA ILE A 43 -1.40 -5.52 4.43
C ILE A 43 -0.18 -4.65 4.09
N ARG A 44 0.81 -4.53 5.00
CA ARG A 44 1.99 -3.66 4.82
C ARG A 44 2.94 -4.13 3.72
N VAL A 45 3.01 -5.44 3.51
CA VAL A 45 3.88 -6.02 2.47
C VAL A 45 3.14 -6.42 1.19
N ALA A 46 1.83 -6.10 1.07
CA ALA A 46 0.99 -6.51 -0.07
C ALA A 46 1.52 -6.03 -1.42
N GLY A 47 2.16 -4.86 -1.47
CA GLY A 47 2.78 -4.30 -2.66
C GLY A 47 4.09 -4.97 -3.07
N HIS A 48 4.63 -5.85 -2.25
CA HIS A 48 5.87 -6.61 -2.51
C HIS A 48 5.59 -8.05 -2.98
N ALA A 49 4.40 -8.32 -3.51
CA ALA A 49 4.04 -9.63 -4.06
C ALA A 49 4.93 -10.05 -5.26
N GLY A 50 5.29 -9.09 -6.12
CA GLY A 50 6.20 -9.26 -7.26
C GLY A 50 5.59 -10.00 -8.46
N ASN A 51 6.13 -9.78 -9.64
CA ASN A 51 5.90 -10.51 -10.90
C ASN A 51 4.43 -10.91 -11.18
N GLY A 52 3.51 -9.98 -11.07
CA GLY A 52 2.09 -10.23 -11.31
C GLY A 52 1.39 -11.07 -10.24
N ALA A 53 2.05 -11.38 -9.14
CA ALA A 53 1.43 -12.06 -8.02
C ALA A 53 0.59 -11.09 -7.18
N VAL A 54 -0.40 -11.62 -6.50
CA VAL A 54 -1.20 -10.92 -5.49
C VAL A 54 -1.09 -11.68 -4.19
N LEU A 55 -0.72 -10.98 -3.12
CA LEU A 55 -0.66 -11.56 -1.79
C LEU A 55 -2.08 -11.64 -1.20
N ALA A 56 -2.50 -12.85 -0.81
CA ALA A 56 -3.71 -13.03 -0.01
C ALA A 56 -3.52 -12.39 1.38
N ILE A 57 -4.57 -11.72 1.85
CA ILE A 57 -4.62 -11.18 3.22
C ILE A 57 -5.51 -12.13 4.03
N ASP A 58 -4.98 -13.30 4.35
CA ASP A 58 -5.69 -14.43 4.94
C ASP A 58 -5.28 -14.75 6.40
N GLY A 59 -4.28 -13.99 6.90
CA GLY A 59 -3.74 -14.22 8.24
C GLY A 59 -2.90 -15.50 8.36
N ALA A 60 -2.52 -16.14 7.27
CA ALA A 60 -1.64 -17.30 7.27
C ALA A 60 -0.26 -16.96 6.70
N TYR A 61 0.79 -17.12 7.48
CA TYR A 61 2.16 -16.88 7.03
C TYR A 61 2.67 -18.08 6.22
N GLY A 62 2.24 -18.15 4.96
CA GLY A 62 2.67 -19.17 4.00
C GLY A 62 3.90 -18.74 3.20
N PRO A 63 4.32 -19.57 2.21
CA PRO A 63 5.44 -19.25 1.32
C PRO A 63 5.27 -17.93 0.56
N ALA A 64 4.06 -17.55 0.16
CA ALA A 64 3.77 -16.29 -0.51
C ALA A 64 4.04 -15.09 0.39
N THR A 65 3.63 -15.15 1.67
CA THR A 65 3.91 -14.12 2.68
C THR A 65 5.42 -14.01 2.93
N ALA A 66 6.12 -15.15 3.10
CA ALA A 66 7.58 -15.15 3.26
C ALA A 66 8.30 -14.51 2.06
N ALA A 67 7.85 -14.80 0.85
CA ALA A 67 8.41 -14.19 -0.36
C ALA A 67 8.15 -12.68 -0.44
N ALA A 68 6.97 -12.21 -0.05
CA ALA A 68 6.65 -10.79 0.02
C ALA A 68 7.49 -10.07 1.08
N VAL A 69 7.65 -10.66 2.26
CA VAL A 69 8.54 -10.14 3.32
C VAL A 69 10.00 -10.06 2.84
N LYS A 70 10.52 -11.09 2.18
CA LYS A 70 11.88 -11.03 1.59
C LYS A 70 12.05 -9.88 0.62
N ARG A 71 11.06 -9.64 -0.26
CA ARG A 71 11.12 -8.52 -1.21
C ARG A 71 11.03 -7.17 -0.50
N PHE A 72 10.16 -7.04 0.51
CA PHE A 72 10.12 -5.86 1.36
C PHE A 72 11.48 -5.61 2.03
N GLN A 73 12.04 -6.61 2.68
CA GLN A 73 13.35 -6.51 3.33
C GLN A 73 14.44 -6.09 2.34
N SER A 74 14.49 -6.72 1.17
CA SER A 74 15.44 -6.38 0.11
C SER A 74 15.27 -4.96 -0.39
N ALA A 75 14.01 -4.51 -0.61
CA ALA A 75 13.72 -3.17 -1.09
C ALA A 75 14.22 -2.07 -0.13
N TYR A 76 14.15 -2.34 1.17
CA TYR A 76 14.58 -1.38 2.20
C TYR A 76 15.95 -1.71 2.82
N GLY A 77 16.77 -2.50 2.15
CA GLY A 77 18.16 -2.77 2.56
C GLY A 77 18.32 -3.61 3.83
N LEU A 78 17.30 -4.38 4.21
CA LEU A 78 17.36 -5.30 5.34
C LEU A 78 17.84 -6.68 4.90
N ALA A 79 18.28 -7.51 5.86
CA ALA A 79 18.54 -8.93 5.60
C ALA A 79 17.27 -9.62 5.09
N ALA A 80 17.30 -10.12 3.85
CA ALA A 80 16.13 -10.67 3.17
C ALA A 80 15.93 -12.16 3.50
N ASP A 81 15.69 -12.47 4.77
CA ASP A 81 15.50 -13.83 5.30
C ASP A 81 14.05 -14.33 5.21
N GLY A 82 13.09 -13.41 5.06
CA GLY A 82 11.65 -13.71 5.04
C GLY A 82 11.08 -14.01 6.42
N VAL A 83 11.75 -13.56 7.48
CA VAL A 83 11.30 -13.60 8.86
C VAL A 83 11.02 -12.17 9.32
N ALA A 84 9.78 -11.85 9.64
CA ALA A 84 9.41 -10.52 10.11
C ALA A 84 9.70 -10.40 11.61
N GLY A 85 10.87 -9.86 11.92
CA GLY A 85 11.33 -9.55 13.27
C GLY A 85 11.44 -8.05 13.50
N PRO A 86 12.11 -7.62 14.60
CA PRO A 86 12.20 -6.22 14.99
C PRO A 86 12.69 -5.28 13.88
N ALA A 87 13.70 -5.68 13.09
CA ALA A 87 14.20 -4.87 11.99
C ALA A 87 13.14 -4.62 10.91
N THR A 88 12.36 -5.64 10.57
CA THR A 88 11.25 -5.53 9.61
C THR A 88 10.13 -4.64 10.15
N PHE A 89 9.74 -4.83 11.42
CA PHE A 89 8.69 -4.03 12.02
C PHE A 89 9.09 -2.57 12.23
N ASN A 90 10.33 -2.30 12.64
CA ASN A 90 10.83 -0.94 12.75
C ASN A 90 10.79 -0.22 11.40
N LYS A 91 11.15 -0.90 10.30
CA LYS A 91 11.03 -0.32 8.96
C LYS A 91 9.57 -0.04 8.59
N ILE A 92 8.62 -0.92 8.94
CA ILE A 92 7.19 -0.66 8.73
C ILE A 92 6.75 0.56 9.54
N TYR A 93 7.17 0.70 10.80
CA TYR A 93 6.84 1.86 11.64
C TYR A 93 7.42 3.17 11.09
N GLU A 94 8.64 3.15 10.53
CA GLU A 94 9.23 4.32 9.86
C GLU A 94 8.44 4.77 8.62
N LEU A 95 7.77 3.84 7.96
CA LEU A 95 6.97 4.07 6.75
C LEU A 95 5.49 4.36 7.07
N GLN A 96 5.08 4.31 8.32
CA GLN A 96 3.69 4.39 8.76
C GLN A 96 3.41 5.70 9.49
N ASP A 97 2.30 6.34 9.13
CA ASP A 97 1.78 7.52 9.83
C ASP A 97 0.85 7.11 11.00
N ASP A 98 0.42 8.07 11.81
CA ASP A 98 -0.39 7.88 13.01
C ASP A 98 -1.75 7.23 12.75
N ASP A 99 -2.30 7.39 11.53
CA ASP A 99 -3.55 6.77 11.10
C ASP A 99 -3.37 5.43 10.38
N CYS A 100 -2.15 4.86 10.43
CA CYS A 100 -1.72 3.60 9.83
C CYS A 100 -1.52 3.63 8.30
N THR A 101 -1.72 4.77 7.66
CA THR A 101 -1.38 4.93 6.25
C THR A 101 0.15 4.97 6.07
N PRO A 102 0.68 4.63 4.90
CA PRO A 102 2.07 4.94 4.62
C PRO A 102 2.28 6.46 4.57
N ILE A 103 3.43 6.94 5.04
CA ILE A 103 3.76 8.36 5.22
C ILE A 103 3.66 9.24 3.97
N HIS A 104 3.53 8.65 2.77
CA HIS A 104 3.43 9.38 1.50
C HIS A 104 2.02 9.38 0.92
N PHE A 105 1.04 8.81 1.63
CA PHE A 105 -0.36 8.74 1.21
C PHE A 105 -1.29 9.03 2.39
N THR A 106 -2.41 9.67 2.11
CA THR A 106 -3.41 10.01 3.11
C THR A 106 -4.79 9.45 2.74
N TYR A 107 -5.64 9.20 3.72
CA TYR A 107 -7.03 8.85 3.46
C TYR A 107 -7.77 9.95 2.66
N ALA A 108 -7.38 11.22 2.80
CA ALA A 108 -7.99 12.32 2.08
C ALA A 108 -7.75 12.24 0.57
N GLU A 109 -6.57 11.78 0.13
CA GLU A 109 -6.27 11.56 -1.29
C GLU A 109 -7.14 10.45 -1.90
N LEU A 110 -7.45 9.42 -1.11
CA LEU A 110 -8.29 8.31 -1.57
C LEU A 110 -9.77 8.53 -1.29
N ASN A 111 -10.17 9.68 -0.76
CA ASN A 111 -11.56 10.04 -0.47
C ASN A 111 -11.89 11.48 -0.90
N ASN A 112 -11.41 11.89 -2.06
CA ASN A 112 -11.55 13.25 -2.58
C ASN A 112 -12.96 13.60 -3.10
N CYS A 113 -13.90 12.68 -2.98
CA CYS A 113 -15.31 12.88 -3.35
C CYS A 113 -16.17 13.47 -2.20
N ASN A 114 -15.55 14.05 -1.18
CA ASN A 114 -16.18 14.58 0.04
C ASN A 114 -17.09 13.56 0.75
N SER A 115 -16.69 12.30 0.78
CA SER A 115 -17.40 11.20 1.41
C SER A 115 -16.77 10.88 2.79
N ASP A 116 -17.60 10.46 3.71
CA ASP A 116 -17.21 9.89 5.00
C ASP A 116 -16.93 8.37 4.90
N TRP A 117 -16.60 7.88 3.70
CA TRP A 117 -16.47 6.48 3.34
C TRP A 117 -17.80 5.72 3.24
N SER A 118 -18.93 6.39 3.46
CA SER A 118 -20.27 5.80 3.34
C SER A 118 -20.83 5.89 1.92
N GLY A 119 -21.94 5.18 1.68
CA GLY A 119 -22.66 5.25 0.40
C GLY A 119 -21.98 4.55 -0.78
N GLY A 120 -20.96 3.75 -0.54
CA GLY A 120 -20.35 2.85 -1.53
C GLY A 120 -21.05 1.50 -1.59
N ALA A 121 -20.39 0.51 -2.18
CA ALA A 121 -20.89 -0.87 -2.31
C ALA A 121 -20.61 -1.75 -1.08
N VAL A 122 -19.84 -1.25 -0.11
CA VAL A 122 -19.49 -1.92 1.15
C VAL A 122 -19.62 -0.95 2.31
N SER A 123 -19.52 -1.45 3.55
CA SER A 123 -19.53 -0.56 4.73
C SER A 123 -18.36 0.44 4.70
N ALA A 124 -18.54 1.60 5.32
CA ALA A 124 -17.51 2.63 5.43
C ALA A 124 -16.19 2.08 6.01
N ALA A 125 -16.29 1.25 7.05
CA ALA A 125 -15.11 0.61 7.66
C ALA A 125 -14.39 -0.34 6.67
N THR A 126 -15.14 -1.10 5.88
CA THR A 126 -14.57 -1.98 4.84
C THR A 126 -13.92 -1.17 3.73
N ALA A 127 -14.58 -0.11 3.24
CA ALA A 127 -14.03 0.76 2.20
C ALA A 127 -12.71 1.41 2.66
N LYS A 128 -12.68 1.93 3.88
CA LYS A 128 -11.48 2.52 4.48
C LYS A 128 -10.34 1.50 4.67
N SER A 129 -10.65 0.28 5.08
CA SER A 129 -9.67 -0.81 5.19
C SER A 129 -9.11 -1.24 3.82
N ASN A 130 -9.95 -1.26 2.80
CA ASN A 130 -9.52 -1.54 1.43
C ASN A 130 -8.59 -0.44 0.90
N ALA A 131 -8.90 0.83 1.18
CA ALA A 131 -8.07 1.97 0.82
C ALA A 131 -6.69 1.91 1.50
N LEU A 132 -6.63 1.51 2.78
CA LEU A 132 -5.37 1.29 3.49
C LEU A 132 -4.48 0.28 2.75
N ARG A 133 -5.05 -0.85 2.35
CA ARG A 133 -4.34 -1.86 1.57
C ARG A 133 -3.87 -1.31 0.21
N THR A 134 -4.69 -0.49 -0.45
CA THR A 134 -4.34 0.18 -1.71
C THR A 134 -3.13 1.09 -1.50
N MET A 135 -3.14 1.93 -0.47
CA MET A 135 -2.04 2.85 -0.16
C MET A 135 -0.72 2.13 0.11
N TRP A 136 -0.72 1.02 0.86
CA TRP A 136 0.51 0.23 1.08
C TRP A 136 1.05 -0.41 -0.21
N LYS A 137 0.19 -0.76 -1.16
CA LYS A 137 0.64 -1.21 -2.50
C LYS A 137 1.20 -0.05 -3.33
N LEU A 138 0.56 1.10 -3.27
CA LEU A 138 1.07 2.32 -3.92
C LEU A 138 2.41 2.76 -3.34
N GLU A 139 2.61 2.65 -2.02
CA GLU A 139 3.89 2.97 -1.37
C GLU A 139 5.02 2.06 -1.88
N ALA A 140 4.79 0.76 -1.96
CA ALA A 140 5.76 -0.17 -2.54
C ALA A 140 6.08 0.16 -4.01
N MET A 141 5.06 0.54 -4.78
CA MET A 141 5.22 0.96 -6.17
C MET A 141 5.99 2.29 -6.28
N ARG A 142 5.66 3.29 -5.46
CA ARG A 142 6.35 4.57 -5.37
C ARG A 142 7.84 4.38 -5.08
N HIS A 143 8.16 3.56 -4.09
CA HIS A 143 9.54 3.23 -3.74
C HIS A 143 10.29 2.55 -4.89
N ALA A 144 9.68 1.55 -5.52
CA ALA A 144 10.27 0.85 -6.68
C ALA A 144 10.47 1.76 -7.90
N MET A 145 9.73 2.85 -7.99
CA MET A 145 9.83 3.85 -9.07
C MET A 145 10.75 5.04 -8.72
N GLY A 146 11.63 4.90 -7.73
CA GLY A 146 12.65 5.89 -7.38
C GLY A 146 12.17 6.99 -6.44
N ASP A 147 11.23 6.67 -5.57
CA ASP A 147 10.73 7.54 -4.48
C ASP A 147 10.07 8.86 -4.93
N GLN A 148 9.70 8.94 -6.22
CA GLN A 148 8.96 10.09 -6.73
C GLN A 148 7.47 9.99 -6.40
N PRO A 149 6.77 11.12 -6.20
CA PRO A 149 5.35 11.09 -5.82
C PRO A 149 4.48 10.45 -6.90
N LEU A 150 3.49 9.68 -6.46
CA LEU A 150 2.39 9.19 -7.29
C LEU A 150 1.18 10.12 -7.08
N ARG A 151 0.68 10.72 -8.15
CA ARG A 151 -0.43 11.66 -8.08
C ARG A 151 -1.77 10.91 -8.11
N VAL A 152 -2.34 10.60 -6.95
CA VAL A 152 -3.69 10.04 -6.86
C VAL A 152 -4.69 11.10 -7.30
N THR A 153 -5.54 10.76 -8.26
CA THR A 153 -6.58 11.64 -8.81
C THR A 153 -7.98 11.22 -8.41
N SER A 154 -8.17 9.95 -8.06
CA SER A 154 -9.43 9.42 -7.54
C SER A 154 -9.17 8.16 -6.71
N GLY A 155 -9.97 7.96 -5.67
CA GLY A 155 -9.99 6.77 -4.84
C GLY A 155 -11.41 6.29 -4.59
N PHE A 156 -11.84 6.18 -3.33
CA PHE A 156 -13.21 5.80 -2.98
C PHE A 156 -14.24 6.78 -3.55
N ARG A 157 -15.34 6.24 -4.04
CA ARG A 157 -16.51 7.00 -4.49
C ARG A 157 -17.77 6.43 -3.83
N SER A 158 -18.62 7.29 -3.27
CA SER A 158 -20.00 6.90 -3.01
C SER A 158 -20.74 6.64 -4.32
N VAL A 159 -21.88 5.95 -4.27
CA VAL A 159 -22.73 5.73 -5.45
C VAL A 159 -23.13 7.07 -6.10
N ALA A 160 -23.47 8.06 -5.29
CA ALA A 160 -23.82 9.40 -5.79
C ALA A 160 -22.64 10.05 -6.54
N CYS A 161 -21.44 10.02 -5.96
CA CYS A 161 -20.25 10.54 -6.61
C CYS A 161 -19.88 9.78 -7.88
N ASN A 162 -19.94 8.45 -7.85
CA ASN A 162 -19.66 7.61 -9.01
C ASN A 162 -20.59 7.91 -10.18
N ASN A 163 -21.90 8.10 -9.89
CA ASN A 163 -22.89 8.49 -10.90
C ASN A 163 -22.62 9.89 -11.47
N ALA A 164 -22.23 10.84 -10.62
CA ALA A 164 -21.94 12.21 -11.04
C ALA A 164 -20.75 12.30 -12.01
N VAL A 165 -19.78 11.40 -11.89
CA VAL A 165 -18.61 11.32 -12.81
C VAL A 165 -18.80 10.32 -13.96
N GLY A 166 -20.00 9.74 -14.11
CA GLY A 166 -20.29 8.76 -15.18
C GLY A 166 -19.58 7.41 -14.99
N GLY A 167 -19.22 7.05 -13.77
CA GLY A 167 -18.54 5.80 -13.46
C GLY A 167 -19.46 4.57 -13.63
N ALA A 168 -18.87 3.42 -13.98
CA ALA A 168 -19.61 2.17 -14.13
C ALA A 168 -20.32 1.77 -12.83
N SER A 169 -21.51 1.16 -12.93
CA SER A 169 -22.27 0.69 -11.75
C SER A 169 -21.54 -0.38 -10.93
N SER A 170 -20.60 -1.11 -11.54
CA SER A 170 -19.75 -2.11 -10.90
C SER A 170 -18.33 -1.58 -10.61
N SER A 171 -18.14 -0.26 -10.58
CA SER A 171 -16.85 0.38 -10.38
C SER A 171 -16.19 -0.07 -9.06
N ARG A 172 -14.89 -0.37 -9.12
CA ARG A 172 -14.11 -0.76 -7.92
C ARG A 172 -13.90 0.40 -6.94
N HIS A 173 -14.02 1.63 -7.39
CA HIS A 173 -14.03 2.81 -6.52
C HIS A 173 -15.16 2.76 -5.46
N LEU A 174 -16.30 2.13 -5.77
CA LEU A 174 -17.39 1.93 -4.81
C LEU A 174 -17.03 1.05 -3.61
N TYR A 175 -15.95 0.26 -3.74
CA TYR A 175 -15.47 -0.65 -2.69
C TYR A 175 -14.29 -0.07 -1.90
N GLY A 176 -13.76 1.09 -2.29
CA GLY A 176 -12.56 1.68 -1.69
C GLY A 176 -11.27 0.95 -2.04
N ASP A 177 -11.29 0.00 -2.96
CA ASP A 177 -10.15 -0.84 -3.32
C ASP A 177 -9.55 -0.51 -4.69
N ALA A 178 -9.77 0.70 -5.16
CA ALA A 178 -9.22 1.24 -6.40
C ALA A 178 -8.60 2.62 -6.22
N ALA A 179 -7.64 2.94 -7.07
CA ALA A 179 -7.08 4.27 -7.21
C ALA A 179 -6.82 4.59 -8.70
N ASP A 180 -7.11 5.83 -9.08
CA ASP A 180 -6.70 6.42 -10.34
C ASP A 180 -5.44 7.27 -10.10
N ILE A 181 -4.41 7.05 -10.90
CA ILE A 181 -3.11 7.73 -10.78
C ILE A 181 -2.87 8.51 -12.07
N GLY A 182 -2.84 9.82 -11.96
CA GLY A 182 -2.54 10.71 -13.08
C GLY A 182 -1.04 10.79 -13.38
N SER A 183 -0.72 11.27 -14.58
CA SER A 183 0.66 11.59 -14.93
C SER A 183 1.26 12.64 -13.99
N GLY A 184 2.56 12.59 -13.84
CA GLY A 184 3.36 13.48 -13.02
C GLY A 184 4.84 13.26 -13.35
N PRO A 185 5.70 12.94 -12.40
CA PRO A 185 7.07 12.50 -12.66
C PRO A 185 7.13 11.23 -13.53
N HIS A 186 6.05 10.43 -13.50
CA HIS A 186 5.91 9.18 -14.23
C HIS A 186 4.90 9.31 -15.37
N THR A 187 5.15 8.62 -16.49
CA THR A 187 4.18 8.48 -17.57
C THR A 187 3.09 7.48 -17.18
N LEU A 188 1.90 7.60 -17.76
CA LEU A 188 0.80 6.66 -17.51
C LEU A 188 1.18 5.21 -17.85
N CYS A 189 1.94 5.00 -18.92
CA CYS A 189 2.43 3.67 -19.26
C CYS A 189 3.42 3.12 -18.25
N SER A 190 4.31 3.94 -17.71
CA SER A 190 5.21 3.54 -16.63
C SER A 190 4.43 3.14 -15.37
N LEU A 191 3.40 3.90 -15.01
CA LEU A 191 2.51 3.58 -13.89
C LEU A 191 1.79 2.24 -14.09
N ALA A 192 1.13 2.04 -15.24
CA ALA A 192 0.41 0.81 -15.55
C ALA A 192 1.34 -0.42 -15.59
N GLN A 193 2.54 -0.28 -16.19
CA GLN A 193 3.52 -1.36 -16.25
C GLN A 193 4.06 -1.74 -14.85
N ASN A 194 4.36 -0.77 -14.00
CA ASN A 194 4.85 -1.03 -12.65
C ASN A 194 3.76 -1.63 -11.73
N ALA A 195 2.50 -1.23 -11.88
CA ALA A 195 1.39 -1.77 -11.10
C ALA A 195 1.29 -3.31 -11.18
N ARG A 196 1.72 -3.92 -12.30
CA ARG A 196 1.75 -5.39 -12.50
C ARG A 196 2.59 -6.13 -11.45
N ASN A 197 3.60 -5.47 -10.88
CA ASN A 197 4.53 -6.06 -9.93
C ASN A 197 4.17 -5.75 -8.48
N HIS A 198 3.16 -4.91 -8.25
CA HIS A 198 2.80 -4.41 -6.93
C HIS A 198 1.42 -4.90 -6.44
N GLY A 199 1.01 -6.09 -6.90
CA GLY A 199 -0.11 -6.83 -6.33
C GLY A 199 -1.50 -6.33 -6.73
N PHE A 200 -1.65 -5.60 -7.84
CA PHE A 200 -2.95 -5.19 -8.38
C PHE A 200 -3.49 -6.22 -9.37
N ASN A 201 -4.74 -6.60 -9.19
CA ASN A 201 -5.45 -7.51 -10.10
C ASN A 201 -6.08 -6.77 -11.29
N GLY A 202 -6.62 -5.58 -11.06
CA GLY A 202 -7.13 -4.69 -12.08
C GLY A 202 -6.08 -3.63 -12.44
N ILE A 203 -5.80 -3.47 -13.72
CA ILE A 203 -4.97 -2.38 -14.26
C ILE A 203 -5.62 -1.94 -15.56
N LEU A 204 -6.02 -0.67 -15.63
CA LEU A 204 -6.52 -0.05 -16.84
C LEU A 204 -5.68 1.19 -17.13
N GLY A 205 -5.47 1.51 -18.39
CA GLY A 205 -4.64 2.66 -18.74
C GLY A 205 -4.77 3.02 -20.23
N PRO A 206 -3.87 3.83 -20.76
CA PRO A 206 -3.96 4.35 -22.12
C PRO A 206 -4.28 3.30 -23.18
N GLY A 207 -5.29 3.61 -24.00
CA GLY A 207 -5.86 2.72 -24.99
C GLY A 207 -7.04 1.87 -24.51
N TYR A 208 -7.33 1.83 -23.20
CA TYR A 208 -8.58 1.29 -22.69
C TYR A 208 -9.63 2.42 -22.58
N PRO A 209 -10.87 2.22 -23.05
CA PRO A 209 -11.88 3.29 -23.09
C PRO A 209 -12.03 4.02 -21.76
N GLY A 210 -11.92 5.34 -21.79
CA GLY A 210 -12.05 6.22 -20.63
C GLY A 210 -10.83 6.24 -19.69
N HIS A 211 -9.65 5.72 -20.11
CA HIS A 211 -8.43 5.64 -19.27
C HIS A 211 -7.18 6.20 -19.97
N ASP A 212 -7.36 7.15 -20.91
CA ASP A 212 -6.22 7.76 -21.61
C ASP A 212 -5.51 8.84 -20.80
N ASP A 213 -6.09 9.31 -19.70
CA ASP A 213 -5.57 10.39 -18.85
C ASP A 213 -5.10 9.92 -17.45
N HIS A 214 -5.29 8.64 -17.12
CA HIS A 214 -4.86 8.04 -15.86
C HIS A 214 -4.53 6.55 -15.99
N ALA A 215 -3.80 6.03 -15.01
CA ALA A 215 -3.65 4.60 -14.76
C ALA A 215 -4.57 4.20 -13.59
N HIS A 216 -5.57 3.38 -13.86
CA HIS A 216 -6.44 2.80 -12.85
C HIS A 216 -5.84 1.52 -12.30
N VAL A 217 -5.86 1.33 -10.99
CA VAL A 217 -5.43 0.12 -10.30
C VAL A 217 -6.48 -0.33 -9.29
N ASP A 218 -6.70 -1.65 -9.17
CA ASP A 218 -7.68 -2.18 -8.21
C ASP A 218 -7.39 -3.60 -7.71
N HIS A 219 -8.20 -4.06 -6.74
CA HIS A 219 -8.11 -5.38 -6.10
C HIS A 219 -9.25 -6.34 -6.51
N ARG A 220 -9.79 -6.23 -7.72
CA ARG A 220 -10.83 -7.16 -8.21
C ARG A 220 -10.44 -8.63 -8.01
N SER A 221 -11.41 -9.53 -8.01
CA SER A 221 -11.20 -10.95 -7.72
C SER A 221 -10.41 -11.70 -8.81
N GLY A 222 -10.45 -11.24 -10.05
CA GLY A 222 -9.73 -11.83 -11.18
C GLY A 222 -8.75 -10.85 -11.79
N ARG A 223 -7.69 -11.34 -12.43
CA ARG A 223 -6.76 -10.49 -13.14
C ARG A 223 -7.44 -9.92 -14.40
N PHE A 224 -7.39 -8.60 -14.53
CA PHE A 224 -7.76 -7.90 -15.74
C PHE A 224 -6.83 -6.70 -15.94
N TRP A 225 -5.90 -6.84 -16.87
CA TRP A 225 -4.94 -5.81 -17.25
C TRP A 225 -5.19 -5.40 -18.68
N SER A 226 -5.41 -4.12 -18.90
CA SER A 226 -5.65 -3.57 -20.24
C SER A 226 -5.20 -2.11 -20.31
N ALA A 227 -4.02 -1.93 -20.88
CA ALA A 227 -3.49 -0.64 -21.30
C ALA A 227 -2.82 -0.84 -22.67
N PRO A 228 -3.61 -1.01 -23.75
CA PRO A 228 -3.11 -1.44 -25.05
C PRO A 228 -2.04 -0.50 -25.62
N SER A 229 -2.17 0.80 -25.43
CA SER A 229 -1.15 1.78 -25.85
C SER A 229 0.18 1.67 -25.07
N CYS A 230 0.20 0.89 -23.99
CA CYS A 230 1.37 0.66 -23.14
C CYS A 230 1.93 -0.77 -23.26
N GLY A 231 1.37 -1.59 -24.11
CA GLY A 231 1.75 -2.99 -24.29
C GLY A 231 1.26 -3.92 -23.17
N ILE A 232 0.09 -3.65 -22.58
CA ILE A 232 -0.56 -4.42 -21.52
C ILE A 232 -1.95 -4.85 -21.98
#